data_0dcd7abb1b42392785328c7f7b4db3f7
#
_entry.id   0dcd7abb1b42392785328c7f7b4db3f7
#
_cell.length_a   1.000
_cell.length_b   1.000
_cell.length_c   1.000
_cell.angle_alpha   90.00
_cell.angle_beta   90.00
_cell.angle_gamma   90.00
#
_symmetry.space_group_name_H-M   'P 1'
#
loop_
_entity.id
_entity.type
_entity.pdbx_description
1 polymer ?
#
loop_
_entity_poly.entity_id
_entity_poly.type
_entity_poly.pdbx_seq_one_letter_code
_entity_poly.pdbx_strand_id
1 'polypeptide(L)'
;MQNQRKEGANFPLKNPGLQPNTKQQILDWLLAGDVSIQYQVWRDLLGEDKIDLQNKISTEGWGQYFLSKRHEDGHWGDRFYQPKWVSTHYTLLDLRNLNLSPENVLVKASIEQVLDHHKAEDGGIQLGPSTAQRSDICVNGMFLNYAAYFNTPEEKMHSIIDCILEEIMPDGGFNCRTTRSGATHSSLHTTLSVLEGLTSFQKAGHSYKNEKIIKAKEISTELPEDE
;
A
#
# COMPACT_ATOMS: atom_id res chain seq x y z
N MET A 1 33.02 14.36 -18.09
CA MET A 1 31.60 14.22 -17.73
C MET A 1 31.51 14.17 -16.22
N GLN A 2 31.16 15.29 -15.60
CA GLN A 2 31.13 15.44 -14.14
C GLN A 2 29.80 14.91 -13.61
N ASN A 3 29.93 13.98 -12.68
CA ASN A 3 28.84 13.33 -11.98
C ASN A 3 28.28 14.29 -10.93
N GLN A 4 27.21 15.03 -11.25
CA GLN A 4 26.49 15.82 -10.25
C GLN A 4 25.63 14.88 -9.41
N ARG A 5 26.12 14.52 -8.23
CA ARG A 5 25.28 13.96 -7.16
C ARG A 5 24.28 15.05 -6.77
N LYS A 6 23.00 14.84 -7.06
CA LYS A 6 21.92 15.68 -6.55
C LYS A 6 21.89 15.54 -5.02
N GLU A 7 22.03 16.64 -4.35
CA GLU A 7 21.92 16.77 -2.89
C GLU A 7 20.54 16.23 -2.44
N GLY A 8 20.58 15.18 -1.64
CA GLY A 8 19.41 14.71 -0.91
C GLY A 8 18.98 15.77 0.10
N ALA A 9 17.67 15.92 0.28
CA ALA A 9 17.10 16.83 1.26
C ALA A 9 17.72 16.55 2.64
N ASN A 10 18.46 17.49 3.15
CA ASN A 10 19.11 17.43 4.46
C ASN A 10 18.02 17.69 5.52
N PHE A 11 17.34 16.64 5.96
CA PHE A 11 16.53 16.71 7.17
C PHE A 11 17.50 16.67 8.36
N PRO A 12 17.46 17.65 9.26
CA PRO A 12 18.32 17.65 10.43
C PRO A 12 17.88 16.53 11.36
N LEU A 13 18.55 15.40 11.31
CA LEU A 13 18.54 14.42 12.40
C LEU A 13 19.25 15.07 13.59
N LYS A 14 18.53 15.89 14.35
CA LYS A 14 19.02 16.44 15.62
C LYS A 14 18.86 15.36 16.67
N ASN A 15 19.91 14.71 16.98
CA ASN A 15 20.46 14.07 18.17
C ASN A 15 20.94 12.62 17.95
N PRO A 16 22.22 12.43 17.64
CA PRO A 16 22.85 11.13 17.82
C PRO A 16 23.30 10.99 19.30
N GLY A 17 22.45 10.49 20.18
CA GLY A 17 22.92 10.24 21.53
C GLY A 17 21.92 9.95 22.63
N LEU A 18 20.63 10.19 22.44
CA LEU A 18 19.63 9.85 23.43
C LEU A 18 19.05 8.47 23.13
N GLN A 19 19.53 7.44 23.83
CA GLN A 19 18.77 6.19 23.97
C GLN A 19 17.52 6.54 24.79
N PRO A 20 16.31 6.44 24.26
CA PRO A 20 15.09 6.73 25.01
C PRO A 20 14.94 5.67 26.11
N ASN A 21 15.13 6.08 27.36
CA ASN A 21 15.09 5.17 28.51
C ASN A 21 13.69 5.05 29.14
N THR A 22 12.74 5.89 28.75
CA THR A 22 11.37 5.87 29.28
C THR A 22 10.32 5.94 28.18
N LYS A 23 9.10 5.44 28.49
CA LYS A 23 7.95 5.53 27.57
C LYS A 23 7.70 6.99 27.14
N GLN A 24 7.81 7.96 28.06
CA GLN A 24 7.59 9.38 27.77
C GLN A 24 8.64 9.92 26.78
N GLN A 25 9.90 9.61 26.96
CA GLN A 25 10.96 10.05 26.06
C GLN A 25 10.77 9.49 24.64
N ILE A 26 10.30 8.24 24.51
CA ILE A 26 9.96 7.65 23.21
C ILE A 26 8.80 8.40 22.55
N LEU A 27 7.75 8.69 23.31
CA LEU A 27 6.59 9.45 22.80
C LEU A 27 6.99 10.86 22.36
N ASP A 28 7.77 11.58 23.19
CA ASP A 28 8.25 12.91 22.86
C ASP A 28 9.10 12.93 21.58
N TRP A 29 9.96 11.92 21.42
CA TRP A 29 10.77 11.76 20.22
C TRP A 29 9.90 11.49 18.96
N LEU A 30 8.93 10.60 19.06
CA LEU A 30 7.99 10.30 17.95
C LEU A 30 7.15 11.53 17.59
N LEU A 31 6.65 12.27 18.60
CA LEU A 31 5.85 13.48 18.42
C LEU A 31 6.67 14.68 17.89
N ALA A 32 7.99 14.64 17.99
CA ALA A 32 8.89 15.60 17.35
C ALA A 32 9.22 15.24 15.89
N GLY A 33 8.73 14.11 15.39
CA GLY A 33 8.97 13.60 14.04
C GLY A 33 8.05 14.21 12.97
N ASP A 34 7.98 13.52 11.83
CA ASP A 34 7.10 13.89 10.72
C ASP A 34 5.62 13.94 11.14
N VAL A 35 4.83 14.81 10.52
CA VAL A 35 3.41 14.98 10.84
C VAL A 35 2.61 13.67 10.72
N SER A 36 2.99 12.78 9.82
CA SER A 36 2.38 11.46 9.67
C SER A 36 2.67 10.55 10.87
N ILE A 37 3.88 10.62 11.42
CA ILE A 37 4.25 9.90 12.64
C ILE A 37 3.49 10.49 13.84
N GLN A 38 3.42 11.82 13.95
CA GLN A 38 2.64 12.47 15.00
C GLN A 38 1.19 11.99 14.99
N TYR A 39 0.54 11.97 13.81
CA TYR A 39 -0.84 11.48 13.67
C TYR A 39 -0.98 10.03 14.12
N GLN A 40 -0.08 9.14 13.67
CA GLN A 40 -0.11 7.73 14.05
C GLN A 40 0.11 7.52 15.55
N VAL A 41 1.00 8.29 16.18
CA VAL A 41 1.21 8.24 17.64
C VAL A 41 -0.05 8.62 18.39
N TRP A 42 -0.72 9.71 18.00
CA TRP A 42 -1.96 10.11 18.64
C TRP A 42 -3.05 9.06 18.50
N ARG A 43 -3.24 8.52 17.29
CA ARG A 43 -4.27 7.52 17.02
C ARG A 43 -3.97 6.17 17.68
N ASP A 44 -2.75 5.63 17.49
CA ASP A 44 -2.45 4.23 17.79
C ASP A 44 -1.89 4.04 19.21
N LEU A 45 -1.21 5.04 19.78
CA LEU A 45 -0.58 4.93 21.09
C LEU A 45 -1.30 5.74 22.18
N LEU A 46 -1.95 6.83 21.81
CA LEU A 46 -2.64 7.72 22.74
C LEU A 46 -4.17 7.60 22.66
N GLY A 47 -4.71 6.91 21.65
CA GLY A 47 -6.14 6.65 21.51
C GLY A 47 -6.98 7.86 21.08
N GLU A 48 -6.34 8.90 20.51
CA GLU A 48 -7.00 10.11 20.05
C GLU A 48 -6.86 10.30 18.54
N ASP A 49 -7.97 10.42 17.82
CA ASP A 49 -7.96 10.69 16.38
C ASP A 49 -7.82 12.20 16.10
N LYS A 50 -6.62 12.63 15.77
CA LYS A 50 -6.28 14.02 15.46
C LYS A 50 -6.44 14.32 13.97
N ILE A 51 -7.66 14.47 13.49
CA ILE A 51 -7.98 14.75 12.07
C ILE A 51 -7.21 15.97 11.54
N ASP A 52 -6.97 16.99 12.38
CA ASP A 52 -6.18 18.16 11.97
C ASP A 52 -4.74 17.80 11.61
N LEU A 53 -4.10 16.84 12.32
CA LEU A 53 -2.79 16.34 11.95
C LEU A 53 -2.85 15.50 10.66
N GLN A 54 -3.87 14.67 10.51
CA GLN A 54 -4.08 13.91 9.28
C GLN A 54 -4.19 14.83 8.06
N ASN A 55 -4.96 15.91 8.16
CA ASN A 55 -5.14 16.87 7.09
C ASN A 55 -3.83 17.59 6.71
N LYS A 56 -2.95 17.83 7.68
CA LYS A 56 -1.62 18.44 7.44
C LYS A 56 -0.67 17.54 6.65
N ILE A 57 -0.87 16.21 6.63
CA ILE A 57 0.00 15.29 5.87
C ILE A 57 0.03 15.66 4.38
N SER A 58 -1.04 16.25 3.85
CA SER A 58 -1.08 16.72 2.45
C SER A 58 -0.25 17.97 2.18
N THR A 59 0.08 18.75 3.21
CA THR A 59 0.74 20.07 3.09
C THR A 59 2.08 20.14 3.80
N GLU A 60 2.43 19.16 4.59
CA GLU A 60 3.65 19.11 5.40
C GLU A 60 4.34 17.73 5.29
N GLY A 61 5.64 17.68 5.57
CA GLY A 61 6.41 16.46 5.71
C GLY A 61 6.49 15.58 4.46
N TRP A 62 6.57 14.27 4.67
CA TRP A 62 6.73 13.30 3.59
C TRP A 62 5.49 13.17 2.69
N GLY A 63 4.29 13.35 3.23
CA GLY A 63 3.07 13.31 2.41
C GLY A 63 3.05 14.42 1.37
N GLN A 64 3.33 15.66 1.79
CA GLN A 64 3.48 16.80 0.88
C GLN A 64 4.62 16.57 -0.13
N TYR A 65 5.76 16.03 0.31
CA TYR A 65 6.87 15.72 -0.58
C TYR A 65 6.46 14.74 -1.68
N PHE A 66 5.81 13.63 -1.36
CA PHE A 66 5.33 12.67 -2.36
C PHE A 66 4.29 13.29 -3.30
N LEU A 67 3.32 14.05 -2.77
CA LEU A 67 2.33 14.73 -3.59
C LEU A 67 2.96 15.73 -4.56
N SER A 68 4.02 16.44 -4.15
CA SER A 68 4.75 17.39 -5.01
C SER A 68 5.50 16.74 -6.17
N LYS A 69 5.72 15.40 -6.12
CA LYS A 69 6.37 14.64 -7.20
C LYS A 69 5.37 14.03 -8.19
N ARG A 70 4.07 14.22 -7.97
CA ARG A 70 3.05 13.79 -8.91
C ARG A 70 3.16 14.61 -10.20
N HIS A 71 3.18 13.93 -11.34
CA HIS A 71 3.14 14.57 -12.65
C HIS A 71 1.74 15.15 -12.93
N GLU A 72 1.67 16.13 -13.84
CA GLU A 72 0.39 16.77 -14.19
C GLU A 72 -0.64 15.78 -14.74
N ASP A 73 -0.19 14.77 -15.47
CA ASP A 73 -1.01 13.70 -16.03
C ASP A 73 -1.41 12.62 -15.01
N GLY A 74 -1.00 12.73 -13.74
CA GLY A 74 -1.57 11.97 -12.64
C GLY A 74 -0.78 10.76 -12.16
N HIS A 75 0.45 10.58 -12.62
CA HIS A 75 1.29 9.46 -12.19
C HIS A 75 2.56 9.92 -11.45
N TRP A 76 3.31 8.98 -10.88
CA TRP A 76 4.66 9.13 -10.34
C TRP A 76 5.62 8.20 -11.07
N GLY A 77 6.90 8.62 -11.16
CA GLY A 77 7.91 7.88 -11.92
C GLY A 77 7.62 7.92 -13.42
N ASP A 78 8.11 6.92 -14.15
CA ASP A 78 7.98 6.87 -15.62
C ASP A 78 6.73 6.09 -16.06
N ARG A 79 6.25 5.17 -15.23
CA ARG A 79 5.12 4.27 -15.49
C ARG A 79 4.49 3.81 -14.18
N PHE A 80 3.35 3.12 -14.26
CA PHE A 80 2.64 2.60 -13.10
C PHE A 80 3.55 1.83 -12.11
N TYR A 81 4.47 1.00 -12.60
CA TYR A 81 5.36 0.18 -11.77
C TYR A 81 6.86 0.48 -11.97
N GLN A 82 7.24 1.46 -12.76
CA GLN A 82 8.62 1.78 -13.05
C GLN A 82 8.93 3.29 -12.90
N PRO A 83 10.13 3.65 -12.43
CA PRO A 83 11.11 2.75 -11.81
C PRO A 83 10.60 2.22 -10.48
N LYS A 84 11.01 1.00 -10.12
CA LYS A 84 10.61 0.35 -8.88
C LYS A 84 10.90 1.25 -7.68
N TRP A 85 10.01 1.28 -6.69
CA TRP A 85 10.04 2.04 -5.43
C TRP A 85 9.65 3.53 -5.52
N VAL A 86 9.66 4.17 -6.68
CA VAL A 86 9.29 5.59 -6.86
C VAL A 86 8.22 5.78 -7.92
N SER A 87 7.59 4.71 -8.35
CA SER A 87 6.50 4.71 -9.32
C SER A 87 5.13 4.92 -8.64
N THR A 88 4.11 5.10 -9.46
CA THR A 88 2.73 5.31 -9.00
C THR A 88 2.28 4.25 -7.99
N HIS A 89 2.51 2.96 -8.27
CA HIS A 89 2.11 1.87 -7.38
C HIS A 89 2.69 2.00 -5.98
N TYR A 90 4.00 2.21 -5.87
CA TYR A 90 4.68 2.31 -4.57
C TYR A 90 4.35 3.62 -3.86
N THR A 91 4.26 4.73 -4.58
CA THR A 91 3.92 6.02 -3.97
C THR A 91 2.49 6.03 -3.42
N LEU A 92 1.52 5.41 -4.10
CA LEU A 92 0.16 5.25 -3.57
C LEU A 92 0.15 4.42 -2.27
N LEU A 93 0.95 3.35 -2.22
CA LEU A 93 1.10 2.53 -1.02
C LEU A 93 1.77 3.32 0.11
N ASP A 94 2.82 4.10 -0.19
CA ASP A 94 3.51 4.94 0.79
C ASP A 94 2.58 6.03 1.34
N LEU A 95 1.81 6.71 0.49
CA LEU A 95 0.83 7.72 0.91
C LEU A 95 -0.26 7.11 1.82
N ARG A 96 -0.70 5.90 1.52
CA ARG A 96 -1.58 5.13 2.41
C ARG A 96 -0.89 4.83 3.76
N ASN A 97 0.36 4.41 3.75
CA ASN A 97 1.13 4.10 4.96
C ASN A 97 1.45 5.34 5.81
N LEU A 98 1.60 6.49 5.18
CA LEU A 98 1.68 7.79 5.86
C LEU A 98 0.34 8.26 6.44
N ASN A 99 -0.75 7.54 6.18
CA ASN A 99 -2.11 7.92 6.59
C ASN A 99 -2.59 9.25 6.00
N LEU A 100 -2.18 9.56 4.75
CA LEU A 100 -2.76 10.68 4.02
C LEU A 100 -4.29 10.58 4.05
N SER A 101 -4.99 11.71 4.18
CA SER A 101 -6.45 11.72 4.20
C SER A 101 -7.04 10.87 3.06
N PRO A 102 -7.94 9.91 3.35
CA PRO A 102 -8.57 9.08 2.32
C PRO A 102 -9.40 9.88 1.32
N GLU A 103 -9.73 11.14 1.64
CA GLU A 103 -10.47 12.05 0.76
C GLU A 103 -9.57 12.84 -0.20
N ASN A 104 -8.25 12.57 -0.25
CA ASN A 104 -7.35 13.29 -1.14
C ASN A 104 -7.69 13.06 -2.62
N VAL A 105 -8.15 14.11 -3.28
CA VAL A 105 -8.69 14.05 -4.65
C VAL A 105 -7.63 13.70 -5.70
N LEU A 106 -6.36 14.09 -5.49
CA LEU A 106 -5.27 13.78 -6.42
C LEU A 106 -4.94 12.29 -6.42
N VAL A 107 -4.93 11.69 -5.23
CA VAL A 107 -4.68 10.26 -5.05
C VAL A 107 -5.84 9.44 -5.62
N LYS A 108 -7.08 9.82 -5.32
CA LYS A 108 -8.28 9.18 -5.91
C LYS A 108 -8.23 9.20 -7.44
N ALA A 109 -7.88 10.35 -8.04
CA ALA A 109 -7.75 10.47 -9.50
C ALA A 109 -6.66 9.53 -10.06
N SER A 110 -5.52 9.39 -9.37
CA SER A 110 -4.47 8.46 -9.81
C SER A 110 -4.90 6.99 -9.70
N ILE A 111 -5.67 6.61 -8.67
CA ILE A 111 -6.21 5.25 -8.54
C ILE A 111 -7.21 4.95 -9.66
N GLU A 112 -8.08 5.90 -10.03
CA GLU A 112 -8.99 5.76 -11.16
C GLU A 112 -8.23 5.50 -12.47
N GLN A 113 -7.15 6.25 -12.74
CA GLN A 113 -6.30 6.02 -13.91
C GLN A 113 -5.69 4.61 -13.92
N VAL A 114 -5.29 4.08 -12.77
CA VAL A 114 -4.80 2.69 -12.69
C VAL A 114 -5.90 1.71 -13.05
N LEU A 115 -7.11 1.90 -12.54
CA LEU A 115 -8.27 1.05 -12.87
C LEU A 115 -8.62 1.10 -14.35
N ASP A 116 -8.51 2.27 -14.99
CA ASP A 116 -8.87 2.47 -16.39
C ASP A 116 -7.82 1.89 -17.36
N HIS A 117 -6.53 1.93 -16.98
CA HIS A 117 -5.45 1.64 -17.93
C HIS A 117 -4.61 0.40 -17.60
N HIS A 118 -4.78 -0.20 -16.42
CA HIS A 118 -3.96 -1.30 -15.93
C HIS A 118 -4.74 -2.56 -15.55
N LYS A 119 -5.99 -2.71 -15.99
CA LYS A 119 -6.74 -3.96 -15.83
C LYS A 119 -6.16 -5.04 -16.76
N ALA A 120 -5.90 -6.23 -16.20
CA ALA A 120 -5.53 -7.42 -16.94
C ALA A 120 -6.76 -8.23 -17.36
N GLU A 121 -6.58 -9.23 -18.23
CA GLU A 121 -7.66 -10.10 -18.71
C GLU A 121 -8.27 -10.96 -17.58
N ASP A 122 -7.46 -11.30 -16.56
CA ASP A 122 -7.90 -12.02 -15.36
C ASP A 122 -8.67 -11.13 -14.35
N GLY A 123 -8.88 -9.87 -14.68
CA GLY A 123 -9.59 -8.90 -13.83
C GLY A 123 -8.73 -8.23 -12.75
N GLY A 124 -7.48 -8.64 -12.59
CA GLY A 124 -6.52 -8.02 -11.68
C GLY A 124 -5.83 -6.79 -12.27
N ILE A 125 -4.83 -6.27 -11.57
CA ILE A 125 -4.01 -5.13 -11.98
C ILE A 125 -2.66 -5.62 -12.52
N GLN A 126 -2.33 -5.24 -13.75
CA GLN A 126 -1.07 -5.58 -14.41
C GLN A 126 -0.01 -4.48 -14.25
N LEU A 127 1.26 -4.87 -14.24
CA LEU A 127 2.41 -3.98 -14.00
C LEU A 127 2.79 -3.05 -15.17
N GLY A 128 2.28 -3.31 -16.36
CA GLY A 128 2.62 -2.53 -17.55
C GLY A 128 2.01 -3.14 -18.82
N PRO A 129 2.32 -2.58 -19.98
CA PRO A 129 1.93 -3.17 -21.27
C PRO A 129 2.65 -4.50 -21.41
N SER A 130 2.08 -5.53 -20.88
CA SER A 130 2.62 -6.88 -20.86
C SER A 130 1.84 -7.73 -21.82
N THR A 131 2.54 -8.60 -22.53
CA THR A 131 1.95 -9.73 -23.22
C THR A 131 1.48 -10.83 -22.23
N ALA A 132 1.70 -10.63 -20.93
CA ALA A 132 1.25 -11.54 -19.89
C ALA A 132 -0.27 -11.34 -19.69
N GLN A 133 -1.04 -12.40 -19.93
CA GLN A 133 -2.49 -12.43 -19.78
C GLN A 133 -2.93 -12.38 -18.30
N ARG A 134 -2.02 -12.55 -17.35
CA ARG A 134 -2.30 -12.64 -15.91
C ARG A 134 -1.55 -11.61 -15.10
N SER A 135 -2.23 -11.11 -14.09
CA SER A 135 -1.71 -10.13 -13.14
C SER A 135 -0.86 -10.78 -12.03
N ASP A 136 -0.07 -9.98 -11.32
CA ASP A 136 0.70 -10.43 -10.15
C ASP A 136 -0.14 -10.31 -8.87
N ILE A 137 -0.38 -11.42 -8.19
CA ILE A 137 -1.25 -11.47 -7.01
C ILE A 137 -0.76 -10.58 -5.87
N CYS A 138 0.55 -10.47 -5.64
CA CYS A 138 1.08 -9.54 -4.63
C CYS A 138 0.76 -8.07 -4.96
N VAL A 139 0.76 -7.69 -6.24
CA VAL A 139 0.39 -6.34 -6.69
C VAL A 139 -1.10 -6.10 -6.50
N ASN A 140 -1.94 -7.10 -6.77
CA ASN A 140 -3.38 -7.02 -6.53
C ASN A 140 -3.70 -6.84 -5.04
N GLY A 141 -3.01 -7.55 -4.15
CA GLY A 141 -3.14 -7.35 -2.70
C GLY A 141 -2.75 -5.92 -2.28
N MET A 142 -1.59 -5.43 -2.72
CA MET A 142 -1.15 -4.07 -2.43
C MET A 142 -2.07 -3.00 -3.05
N PHE A 143 -2.55 -3.22 -4.29
CA PHE A 143 -3.51 -2.32 -4.92
C PHE A 143 -4.80 -2.25 -4.10
N LEU A 144 -5.37 -3.39 -3.75
CA LEU A 144 -6.59 -3.47 -2.95
C LEU A 144 -6.43 -2.75 -1.61
N ASN A 145 -5.24 -2.85 -0.99
CA ASN A 145 -4.93 -2.21 0.27
C ASN A 145 -5.07 -0.67 0.18
N TYR A 146 -4.42 -0.02 -0.79
CA TYR A 146 -4.53 1.42 -0.90
C TYR A 146 -5.83 1.89 -1.57
N ALA A 147 -6.37 1.14 -2.54
CA ALA A 147 -7.62 1.51 -3.19
C ALA A 147 -8.81 1.53 -2.20
N ALA A 148 -8.93 0.51 -1.37
CA ALA A 148 -9.95 0.47 -0.32
C ALA A 148 -9.76 1.58 0.72
N TYR A 149 -8.52 1.85 1.13
CA TYR A 149 -8.22 2.94 2.07
C TYR A 149 -8.63 4.32 1.52
N PHE A 150 -8.42 4.58 0.23
CA PHE A 150 -8.79 5.84 -0.43
C PHE A 150 -10.23 5.87 -0.94
N ASN A 151 -11.11 5.05 -0.37
CA ASN A 151 -12.55 5.02 -0.63
C ASN A 151 -12.89 4.78 -2.11
N THR A 152 -12.15 3.90 -2.79
CA THR A 152 -12.54 3.44 -4.13
C THR A 152 -13.88 2.70 -4.04
N PRO A 153 -14.85 2.96 -4.93
CA PRO A 153 -16.14 2.26 -4.94
C PRO A 153 -15.98 0.74 -5.02
N GLU A 154 -16.75 0.01 -4.22
CA GLU A 154 -16.64 -1.44 -4.05
C GLU A 154 -16.68 -2.20 -5.37
N GLU A 155 -17.63 -1.82 -6.25
CA GLU A 155 -17.86 -2.46 -7.55
C GLU A 155 -16.65 -2.41 -8.49
N LYS A 156 -15.79 -1.40 -8.36
CA LYS A 156 -14.56 -1.27 -9.15
C LYS A 156 -13.47 -2.27 -8.73
N MET A 157 -13.60 -2.81 -7.51
CA MET A 157 -12.66 -3.77 -6.94
C MET A 157 -13.13 -5.23 -7.05
N HIS A 158 -14.37 -5.51 -7.47
CA HIS A 158 -14.93 -6.86 -7.52
C HIS A 158 -14.06 -7.83 -8.32
N SER A 159 -13.62 -7.45 -9.54
CA SER A 159 -12.78 -8.33 -10.36
C SER A 159 -11.41 -8.62 -9.76
N ILE A 160 -10.88 -7.69 -8.95
CA ILE A 160 -9.60 -7.87 -8.25
C ILE A 160 -9.78 -8.88 -7.09
N ILE A 161 -10.88 -8.78 -6.36
CA ILE A 161 -11.25 -9.77 -5.34
C ILE A 161 -11.41 -11.15 -5.96
N ASP A 162 -12.07 -11.24 -7.12
CA ASP A 162 -12.25 -12.51 -7.83
C ASP A 162 -10.92 -13.12 -8.23
N CYS A 163 -10.06 -12.33 -8.88
CA CYS A 163 -8.72 -12.71 -9.27
C CYS A 163 -7.89 -13.22 -8.06
N ILE A 164 -7.93 -12.52 -6.94
CA ILE A 164 -7.20 -12.93 -5.73
C ILE A 164 -7.76 -14.26 -5.20
N LEU A 165 -9.08 -14.40 -5.06
CA LEU A 165 -9.69 -15.59 -4.46
C LEU A 165 -9.55 -16.85 -5.34
N GLU A 166 -9.35 -16.70 -6.63
CA GLU A 166 -9.09 -17.82 -7.56
C GLU A 166 -7.67 -18.37 -7.47
N GLU A 167 -6.73 -17.60 -6.92
CA GLU A 167 -5.31 -17.94 -6.85
C GLU A 167 -4.85 -18.47 -5.47
N ILE A 168 -5.81 -18.90 -4.61
CA ILE A 168 -5.47 -19.57 -3.34
C ILE A 168 -4.78 -20.89 -3.66
N MET A 169 -3.60 -21.09 -3.10
CA MET A 169 -2.79 -22.28 -3.31
C MET A 169 -3.26 -23.45 -2.41
N PRO A 170 -2.91 -24.71 -2.75
CA PRO A 170 -3.31 -25.89 -1.96
C PRO A 170 -2.86 -25.85 -0.49
N ASP A 171 -1.75 -25.16 -0.18
CA ASP A 171 -1.24 -24.93 1.19
C ASP A 171 -1.92 -23.76 1.90
N GLY A 172 -2.89 -23.07 1.25
CA GLY A 172 -3.74 -22.07 1.86
C GLY A 172 -3.28 -20.61 1.68
N GLY A 173 -2.06 -20.37 1.19
CA GLY A 173 -1.55 -19.02 0.95
C GLY A 173 -1.58 -18.61 -0.51
N PHE A 174 -0.69 -17.68 -0.90
CA PHE A 174 -0.62 -17.08 -2.24
C PHE A 174 0.82 -16.98 -2.72
N ASN A 175 1.04 -17.05 -4.05
CA ASN A 175 2.34 -16.83 -4.64
C ASN A 175 2.23 -16.21 -6.03
N CYS A 176 2.78 -15.01 -6.24
CA CYS A 176 2.77 -14.34 -7.54
C CYS A 176 3.59 -15.06 -8.63
N ARG A 177 4.35 -16.10 -8.27
CA ARG A 177 5.08 -16.94 -9.23
C ARG A 177 4.28 -18.11 -9.80
N THR A 178 3.07 -18.40 -9.29
CA THR A 178 2.18 -19.43 -9.85
C THR A 178 1.99 -19.22 -11.35
N THR A 179 1.71 -17.98 -11.73
CA THR A 179 1.44 -17.58 -13.12
C THR A 179 2.69 -17.47 -13.98
N ARG A 180 3.90 -17.34 -13.40
CA ARG A 180 5.15 -17.12 -14.13
C ARG A 180 6.04 -18.35 -14.23
N SER A 181 6.16 -19.13 -13.17
CA SER A 181 7.12 -20.24 -13.08
C SER A 181 6.55 -21.51 -12.45
N GLY A 182 5.22 -21.58 -12.25
CA GLY A 182 4.57 -22.77 -11.70
C GLY A 182 4.97 -23.04 -10.25
N ALA A 183 5.03 -22.01 -9.40
CA ALA A 183 5.32 -22.19 -7.97
C ALA A 183 4.30 -23.15 -7.34
N THR A 184 4.76 -24.05 -6.50
CA THR A 184 3.94 -25.09 -5.85
C THR A 184 3.66 -24.80 -4.36
N HIS A 185 4.30 -23.76 -3.82
CA HIS A 185 4.18 -23.35 -2.40
C HIS A 185 3.88 -21.87 -2.28
N SER A 186 3.18 -21.49 -1.23
CA SER A 186 2.89 -20.10 -0.90
C SER A 186 4.16 -19.29 -0.66
N SER A 187 4.06 -17.98 -0.91
CA SER A 187 5.08 -17.00 -0.57
C SER A 187 4.58 -16.14 0.57
N LEU A 188 5.32 -16.07 1.67
CA LEU A 188 4.98 -15.23 2.81
C LEU A 188 4.72 -13.78 2.40
N HIS A 189 5.57 -13.20 1.54
CA HIS A 189 5.40 -11.84 1.06
C HIS A 189 4.11 -11.63 0.25
N THR A 190 3.78 -12.57 -0.64
CA THR A 190 2.54 -12.48 -1.43
C THR A 190 1.33 -12.66 -0.55
N THR A 191 1.36 -13.65 0.34
CA THR A 191 0.27 -13.93 1.28
C THR A 191 0.00 -12.74 2.18
N LEU A 192 1.04 -12.14 2.78
CA LEU A 192 0.91 -10.95 3.61
C LEU A 192 0.29 -9.78 2.84
N SER A 193 0.78 -9.49 1.63
CA SER A 193 0.22 -8.43 0.78
C SER A 193 -1.26 -8.62 0.49
N VAL A 194 -1.68 -9.86 0.23
CA VAL A 194 -3.09 -10.21 0.01
C VAL A 194 -3.91 -10.04 1.29
N LEU A 195 -3.43 -10.56 2.42
CA LEU A 195 -4.13 -10.44 3.71
C LEU A 195 -4.34 -8.98 4.12
N GLU A 196 -3.34 -8.12 3.91
CA GLU A 196 -3.45 -6.69 4.14
C GLU A 196 -4.49 -6.04 3.23
N GLY A 197 -4.50 -6.39 1.94
CA GLY A 197 -5.48 -5.91 0.96
C GLY A 197 -6.91 -6.30 1.32
N LEU A 198 -7.15 -7.58 1.58
CA LEU A 198 -8.45 -8.09 1.98
C LEU A 198 -8.93 -7.48 3.31
N THR A 199 -8.01 -7.28 4.24
CA THR A 199 -8.32 -6.63 5.53
C THR A 199 -8.70 -5.16 5.35
N SER A 200 -7.99 -4.42 4.48
CA SER A 200 -8.32 -3.03 4.16
C SER A 200 -9.67 -2.91 3.47
N PHE A 201 -9.98 -3.84 2.55
CA PHE A 201 -11.28 -3.93 1.90
C PHE A 201 -12.43 -4.08 2.90
N GLN A 202 -12.32 -5.02 3.84
CA GLN A 202 -13.32 -5.20 4.90
C GLN A 202 -13.40 -4.00 5.86
N LYS A 203 -12.26 -3.39 6.24
CA LYS A 203 -12.22 -2.20 7.10
C LYS A 203 -12.88 -0.97 6.47
N ALA A 204 -12.88 -0.88 5.14
CA ALA A 204 -13.61 0.15 4.39
C ALA A 204 -15.12 -0.07 4.37
N GLY A 205 -15.62 -1.13 4.99
CA GLY A 205 -17.06 -1.46 5.04
C GLY A 205 -17.58 -2.22 3.83
N HIS A 206 -16.70 -2.68 2.95
CA HIS A 206 -17.07 -3.46 1.78
C HIS A 206 -17.44 -4.90 2.14
N SER A 207 -18.34 -5.49 1.37
CA SER A 207 -18.94 -6.79 1.71
C SER A 207 -18.92 -7.83 0.58
N TYR A 208 -18.48 -7.46 -0.62
CA TYR A 208 -18.43 -8.38 -1.75
C TYR A 208 -17.62 -9.64 -1.42
N LYS A 209 -18.25 -10.82 -1.59
CA LYS A 209 -17.68 -12.14 -1.27
C LYS A 209 -17.10 -12.26 0.16
N ASN A 210 -17.66 -11.54 1.13
CA ASN A 210 -17.12 -11.45 2.49
C ASN A 210 -16.89 -12.81 3.16
N GLU A 211 -17.80 -13.78 3.00
CA GLU A 211 -17.61 -15.13 3.55
C GLU A 211 -16.38 -15.84 2.97
N LYS A 212 -16.16 -15.69 1.65
CA LYS A 212 -14.97 -16.28 0.99
C LYS A 212 -13.69 -15.57 1.44
N ILE A 213 -13.73 -14.26 1.65
CA ILE A 213 -12.61 -13.47 2.17
C ILE A 213 -12.25 -13.93 3.59
N ILE A 214 -13.24 -14.10 4.47
CA ILE A 214 -13.02 -14.58 5.84
C ILE A 214 -12.34 -15.95 5.79
N LYS A 215 -12.90 -16.90 5.02
CA LYS A 215 -12.32 -18.24 4.87
C LYS A 215 -10.90 -18.22 4.32
N ALA A 216 -10.63 -17.40 3.30
CA ALA A 216 -9.28 -17.25 2.74
C ALA A 216 -8.29 -16.73 3.78
N LYS A 217 -8.70 -15.75 4.59
CA LYS A 217 -7.85 -15.19 5.66
C LYS A 217 -7.57 -16.23 6.75
N GLU A 218 -8.58 -16.99 7.19
CA GLU A 218 -8.42 -18.07 8.20
C GLU A 218 -7.38 -19.09 7.71
N ILE A 219 -7.56 -19.64 6.52
CA ILE A 219 -6.64 -20.64 5.95
C ILE A 219 -5.22 -20.05 5.80
N SER A 220 -5.09 -18.82 5.32
CA SER A 220 -3.78 -18.21 5.08
C SER A 220 -3.02 -17.82 6.37
N THR A 221 -3.69 -17.71 7.51
CA THR A 221 -3.06 -17.48 8.82
C THR A 221 -2.62 -18.76 9.52
N GLU A 222 -3.09 -19.92 9.05
CA GLU A 222 -2.73 -21.24 9.56
C GLU A 222 -1.62 -21.90 8.73
N LEU A 223 -0.88 -21.12 7.91
CA LEU A 223 0.25 -21.67 7.14
C LEU A 223 1.21 -22.38 8.08
N PRO A 224 1.64 -23.62 7.75
CA PRO A 224 2.61 -24.34 8.56
C PRO A 224 3.89 -23.52 8.69
N GLU A 225 4.44 -23.44 9.90
CA GLU A 225 5.79 -22.94 10.10
C GLU A 225 6.72 -23.87 9.29
N ASP A 226 7.52 -23.30 8.38
CA ASP A 226 8.49 -24.08 7.61
C ASP A 226 9.40 -24.81 8.59
N GLU A 227 9.42 -26.16 8.51
CA GLU A 227 10.39 -27.01 9.21
C GLU A 227 11.80 -26.85 8.63
#